data_77f733c5eabc0fc287dce3a54835f07c
#
_entry.id   77f733c5eabc0fc287dce3a54835f07c
#
_cell.length_a   1.000
_cell.length_b   1.000
_cell.length_c   1.000
_cell.angle_alpha   90.00
_cell.angle_beta   90.00
_cell.angle_gamma   90.00
#
_symmetry.space_group_name_H-M   'P 1'
#
loop_
_entity.id
_entity.type
_entity.pdbx_description
1 polymer ?
#
loop_
_entity_poly.entity_id
_entity_poly.type
_entity_poly.pdbx_seq_one_letter_code
_entity_poly.pdbx_strand_id
1 'polypeptide(L)'
;QRQMCIRDRSKLLGTFCYNPQAVFPVYFVMKVNKAPKKMGYWKKQREMKGVEAEWDIYSGKYKLYTSYTREMSGDDVGVWFDYDTDEGEAIEVKMGISYVSIENARLNMNTEQPGFDFDKVRTAASTMWNKDLSKVQVEGGTKDEKTIFYTGMYHLLIHPNILQDVNGEYPMMESLKVGHTTGNRYTVFSLWDTYRNVSTLMTLLYPERQLDIIRTMLDMYRENGWLPKWELYGRETFTMEGDPSIPYIVD
;
A
#
# COMPACT_ATOMS: atom_id res chain seq x y z
N GLN A 1 -17.42 18.67 5.76
CA GLN A 1 -16.47 17.65 5.32
C GLN A 1 -17.21 16.60 4.50
N ARG A 2 -16.79 16.38 3.24
CA ARG A 2 -17.37 15.32 2.39
C ARG A 2 -16.39 14.17 2.31
N GLN A 3 -16.90 12.97 2.47
CA GLN A 3 -16.17 11.72 2.44
C GLN A 3 -16.59 10.93 1.22
N MET A 4 -15.63 10.33 0.54
CA MET A 4 -15.85 9.46 -0.61
C MET A 4 -15.18 8.11 -0.38
N CYS A 5 -15.83 7.06 -0.82
CA CYS A 5 -15.40 5.69 -0.63
C CYS A 5 -15.31 4.98 -1.99
N ILE A 6 -14.25 4.26 -2.25
CA ILE A 6 -14.04 3.56 -3.51
C ILE A 6 -13.52 2.14 -3.24
N ARG A 7 -13.97 1.22 -4.06
CA ARG A 7 -13.43 -0.13 -4.19
C ARG A 7 -12.88 -0.30 -5.60
N ASP A 8 -11.59 -0.54 -5.71
CA ASP A 8 -10.92 -0.88 -6.96
C ASP A 8 -10.46 -2.34 -6.96
N ARG A 9 -10.30 -2.93 -8.15
CA ARG A 9 -9.65 -4.22 -8.36
C ARG A 9 -8.34 -3.99 -9.07
N SER A 10 -7.27 -4.04 -8.30
CA SER A 10 -5.93 -4.03 -8.87
C SER A 10 -5.53 -5.43 -9.30
N LYS A 11 -5.02 -5.55 -10.52
CA LYS A 11 -4.44 -6.78 -11.04
C LYS A 11 -2.93 -6.65 -10.99
N LEU A 12 -2.27 -7.65 -10.45
CA LEU A 12 -0.83 -7.80 -10.55
C LEU A 12 -0.46 -8.23 -11.98
N LEU A 13 -0.78 -7.36 -12.95
CA LEU A 13 -0.46 -7.58 -14.35
C LEU A 13 0.86 -6.88 -14.67
N GLY A 14 1.92 -7.62 -14.58
CA GLY A 14 3.22 -7.23 -15.12
C GLY A 14 3.81 -8.38 -15.90
N THR A 15 4.83 -8.13 -16.67
CA THR A 15 5.60 -9.18 -17.37
C THR A 15 6.26 -10.17 -16.42
N PHE A 16 6.34 -9.86 -15.14
CA PHE A 16 6.93 -10.70 -14.09
C PHE A 16 5.93 -11.55 -13.31
N CYS A 17 4.61 -11.29 -13.41
CA CYS A 17 3.59 -12.05 -12.68
C CYS A 17 3.05 -13.19 -13.54
N TYR A 18 3.32 -14.42 -13.14
CA TYR A 18 2.86 -15.64 -13.81
C TYR A 18 1.53 -16.17 -13.28
N ASN A 19 0.98 -15.57 -12.22
CA ASN A 19 -0.32 -15.93 -11.67
C ASN A 19 -1.44 -15.09 -12.30
N PRO A 20 -2.23 -15.62 -13.23
CA PRO A 20 -3.30 -14.87 -13.90
C PRO A 20 -4.45 -14.51 -12.95
N GLN A 21 -4.50 -15.13 -11.78
CA GLN A 21 -5.52 -14.89 -10.74
C GLN A 21 -5.04 -13.93 -9.65
N ALA A 22 -3.84 -13.38 -9.77
CA ALA A 22 -3.29 -12.40 -8.83
C ALA A 22 -4.04 -11.06 -8.92
N VAL A 23 -5.23 -11.04 -8.33
CA VAL A 23 -6.12 -9.89 -8.23
C VAL A 23 -6.42 -9.64 -6.76
N PHE A 24 -6.29 -8.39 -6.33
CA PHE A 24 -6.65 -7.99 -4.98
C PHE A 24 -7.52 -6.73 -5.00
N PRO A 25 -8.48 -6.61 -4.06
CA PRO A 25 -9.26 -5.39 -3.91
C PRO A 25 -8.44 -4.31 -3.20
N VAL A 26 -8.65 -3.07 -3.60
CA VAL A 26 -8.18 -1.89 -2.86
C VAL A 26 -9.39 -1.04 -2.52
N TYR A 27 -9.54 -0.73 -1.25
CA TYR A 27 -10.58 0.14 -0.75
C TYR A 27 -9.92 1.43 -0.28
N PHE A 28 -10.48 2.57 -0.62
CA PHE A 28 -9.99 3.82 -0.08
C PHE A 28 -11.11 4.79 0.27
N VAL A 29 -10.82 5.63 1.23
CA VAL A 29 -11.71 6.68 1.72
C VAL A 29 -10.93 7.99 1.72
N MET A 30 -11.48 9.03 1.13
CA MET A 30 -10.88 10.36 1.11
C MET A 30 -11.74 11.36 1.86
N LYS A 31 -11.09 12.27 2.57
CA LYS A 31 -11.69 13.47 3.15
C LYS A 31 -10.89 14.70 2.78
N VAL A 32 -11.57 15.81 2.63
CA VAL A 32 -11.00 17.12 2.33
C VAL A 32 -11.36 18.13 3.41
N ASN A 33 -10.47 19.06 3.70
CA ASN A 33 -10.69 20.09 4.73
C ASN A 33 -11.68 21.17 4.29
N LYS A 34 -11.81 21.44 2.98
CA LYS A 34 -12.74 22.40 2.38
C LYS A 34 -13.79 21.68 1.52
N ALA A 35 -15.05 22.10 1.59
CA ALA A 35 -16.08 21.54 0.73
C ALA A 35 -15.81 21.94 -0.74
N PRO A 36 -15.76 20.99 -1.69
CA PRO A 36 -15.60 21.31 -3.10
C PRO A 36 -16.87 21.97 -3.65
N LYS A 37 -16.71 22.82 -4.68
CA LYS A 37 -17.80 23.40 -5.46
C LYS A 37 -18.56 22.32 -6.21
N LYS A 38 -17.82 21.40 -6.83
CA LYS A 38 -18.31 20.20 -7.51
C LYS A 38 -17.43 19.02 -7.16
N MET A 39 -17.99 17.84 -7.25
CA MET A 39 -17.27 16.60 -7.07
C MET A 39 -17.96 15.47 -7.82
N GLY A 40 -17.21 14.44 -8.13
CA GLY A 40 -17.74 13.28 -8.80
C GLY A 40 -16.71 12.16 -8.87
N TYR A 41 -17.04 11.20 -9.69
CA TYR A 41 -16.21 10.03 -9.94
C TYR A 41 -15.82 9.97 -11.40
N TRP A 42 -14.72 9.32 -11.69
CA TRP A 42 -14.40 8.82 -13.01
C TRP A 42 -14.18 7.30 -12.96
N LYS A 43 -14.43 6.65 -14.08
CA LYS A 43 -14.29 5.21 -14.21
C LYS A 43 -13.86 4.86 -15.61
N LYS A 44 -12.93 3.90 -15.75
CA LYS A 44 -12.57 3.36 -17.05
C LYS A 44 -13.77 2.69 -17.70
N GLN A 45 -14.03 3.04 -18.94
CA GLN A 45 -15.06 2.39 -19.75
C GLN A 45 -14.53 1.08 -20.30
N ARG A 46 -15.33 0.02 -20.21
CA ARG A 46 -15.09 -1.19 -20.99
C ARG A 46 -15.32 -0.87 -22.45
N GLU A 47 -14.44 -1.32 -23.33
CA GLU A 47 -14.66 -1.24 -24.77
C GLU A 47 -15.93 -2.01 -25.12
N MET A 48 -16.96 -1.29 -25.52
CA MET A 48 -18.18 -1.88 -26.06
C MET A 48 -18.24 -1.55 -27.56
N LYS A 49 -18.26 -2.59 -28.40
CA LYS A 49 -18.40 -2.40 -29.86
C LYS A 49 -19.72 -1.68 -30.16
N GLY A 50 -19.66 -0.58 -30.87
CA GLY A 50 -20.81 0.16 -31.37
C GLY A 50 -21.47 1.12 -30.38
N VAL A 51 -20.83 1.43 -29.25
CA VAL A 51 -21.31 2.43 -28.31
C VAL A 51 -20.31 3.58 -28.25
N GLU A 52 -20.73 4.77 -28.68
CA GLU A 52 -20.02 5.99 -28.41
C GLU A 52 -20.16 6.36 -26.93
N ALA A 53 -19.04 6.53 -26.22
CA ALA A 53 -19.01 6.95 -24.83
C ALA A 53 -18.46 8.38 -24.73
N GLU A 54 -19.04 9.16 -23.84
CA GLU A 54 -18.41 10.40 -23.40
C GLU A 54 -17.16 10.08 -22.58
N TRP A 55 -16.02 10.57 -23.02
CA TRP A 55 -14.73 10.28 -22.46
C TRP A 55 -14.19 11.46 -21.67
N ASP A 56 -13.31 11.15 -20.71
CA ASP A 56 -12.65 12.18 -19.96
C ASP A 56 -11.59 12.93 -20.78
N ILE A 57 -11.09 14.00 -20.19
CA ILE A 57 -10.12 14.90 -20.80
C ILE A 57 -8.72 14.29 -20.96
N TYR A 58 -8.41 13.16 -20.30
CA TYR A 58 -7.05 12.62 -20.26
C TYR A 58 -6.73 11.63 -21.37
N SER A 59 -7.59 10.70 -21.63
CA SER A 59 -7.25 9.56 -22.49
C SER A 59 -8.34 9.13 -23.47
N GLY A 60 -9.54 9.68 -23.37
CA GLY A 60 -10.71 9.18 -24.09
C GLY A 60 -11.14 7.76 -23.67
N LYS A 61 -10.61 7.24 -22.55
CA LYS A 61 -10.91 5.91 -22.03
C LYS A 61 -11.73 5.92 -20.74
N TYR A 62 -11.98 7.09 -20.18
CA TYR A 62 -12.66 7.25 -18.90
C TYR A 62 -13.92 8.07 -19.06
N LYS A 63 -14.95 7.75 -18.29
CA LYS A 63 -16.18 8.52 -18.19
C LYS A 63 -16.24 9.26 -16.87
N LEU A 64 -16.55 10.55 -16.93
CA LEU A 64 -16.82 11.38 -15.77
C LEU A 64 -18.29 11.25 -15.35
N TYR A 65 -18.49 11.04 -14.05
CA TYR A 65 -19.81 11.03 -13.43
C TYR A 65 -19.95 12.28 -12.55
N THR A 66 -20.86 13.16 -12.93
CA THR A 66 -21.10 14.44 -12.27
C THR A 66 -22.22 14.38 -11.24
N SER A 67 -23.06 13.35 -11.28
CA SER A 67 -24.09 13.14 -10.27
C SER A 67 -23.46 12.60 -8.97
N TYR A 68 -24.00 13.08 -7.85
CA TYR A 68 -23.50 12.69 -6.54
C TYR A 68 -23.70 11.19 -6.30
N THR A 69 -22.60 10.51 -6.05
CA THR A 69 -22.57 9.12 -5.58
C THR A 69 -21.65 9.07 -4.36
N ARG A 70 -22.03 8.38 -3.30
CA ARG A 70 -21.19 8.24 -2.10
C ARG A 70 -20.13 7.17 -2.25
N GLU A 71 -20.38 6.21 -3.11
CA GLU A 71 -19.52 5.04 -3.32
C GLU A 71 -19.50 4.67 -4.79
N MET A 72 -18.35 4.20 -5.26
CA MET A 72 -18.18 3.65 -6.60
C MET A 72 -17.27 2.43 -6.55
N SER A 73 -17.51 1.46 -7.41
CA SER A 73 -16.65 0.29 -7.58
C SER A 73 -16.38 0.01 -9.05
N GLY A 74 -15.23 -0.53 -9.35
CA GLY A 74 -14.84 -0.95 -10.71
C GLY A 74 -13.35 -1.17 -10.82
N ASP A 75 -12.91 -1.41 -12.04
CA ASP A 75 -11.51 -1.41 -12.41
C ASP A 75 -11.15 0.01 -12.86
N ASP A 76 -10.05 0.55 -12.39
CA ASP A 76 -9.60 1.93 -12.65
C ASP A 76 -10.72 2.95 -12.37
N VAL A 77 -10.93 3.25 -11.12
CA VAL A 77 -11.88 4.27 -10.65
C VAL A 77 -11.17 5.32 -9.81
N GLY A 78 -11.70 6.52 -9.81
CA GLY A 78 -11.18 7.60 -8.99
C GLY A 78 -12.22 8.65 -8.68
N VAL A 79 -11.79 9.66 -7.93
CA VAL A 79 -12.60 10.82 -7.55
C VAL A 79 -11.99 12.09 -8.10
N TRP A 80 -12.82 13.08 -8.35
CA TRP A 80 -12.38 14.42 -8.70
C TRP A 80 -13.13 15.45 -7.87
N PHE A 81 -12.44 16.56 -7.61
CA PHE A 81 -12.95 17.70 -6.86
C PHE A 81 -12.65 18.97 -7.65
N ASP A 82 -13.61 19.89 -7.66
CA ASP A 82 -13.49 21.20 -8.24
C ASP A 82 -13.61 22.26 -7.14
N TYR A 83 -12.67 23.19 -7.09
CA TYR A 83 -12.59 24.25 -6.11
C TYR A 83 -12.41 25.62 -6.74
N ASP A 84 -13.06 26.63 -6.16
CA ASP A 84 -12.64 28.01 -6.29
C ASP A 84 -11.66 28.29 -5.14
N THR A 85 -10.43 28.69 -5.47
CA THR A 85 -9.37 28.94 -4.49
C THR A 85 -8.78 30.33 -4.66
N ASP A 86 -8.40 30.94 -3.54
CA ASP A 86 -7.62 32.16 -3.53
C ASP A 86 -6.12 31.81 -3.73
N GLU A 87 -5.31 32.83 -4.08
CA GLU A 87 -3.87 32.67 -4.23
C GLU A 87 -3.24 32.23 -2.89
N GLY A 88 -2.50 31.13 -2.93
CA GLY A 88 -1.84 30.55 -1.75
C GLY A 88 -2.78 29.75 -0.82
N GLU A 89 -4.05 29.60 -1.13
CA GLU A 89 -4.96 28.76 -0.34
C GLU A 89 -4.58 27.29 -0.49
N ALA A 90 -4.38 26.59 0.64
CA ALA A 90 -4.06 25.17 0.68
C ALA A 90 -5.32 24.31 0.92
N ILE A 91 -5.53 23.33 0.04
CA ILE A 91 -6.53 22.29 0.23
C ILE A 91 -5.83 21.04 0.78
N GLU A 92 -6.18 20.64 1.99
CA GLU A 92 -5.66 19.43 2.61
C GLU A 92 -6.56 18.25 2.29
N VAL A 93 -5.93 17.17 1.86
CA VAL A 93 -6.59 15.89 1.57
C VAL A 93 -5.98 14.82 2.46
N LYS A 94 -6.82 14.00 3.08
CA LYS A 94 -6.38 12.78 3.76
C LYS A 94 -7.08 11.56 3.20
N MET A 95 -6.36 10.44 3.16
CA MET A 95 -6.84 9.20 2.59
C MET A 95 -6.48 8.03 3.51
N GLY A 96 -7.44 7.13 3.70
CA GLY A 96 -7.24 5.82 4.29
C GLY A 96 -7.37 4.74 3.23
N ILE A 97 -6.55 3.71 3.34
CA ILE A 97 -6.54 2.55 2.45
C ILE A 97 -6.76 1.30 3.28
N SER A 98 -7.41 0.31 2.68
CA SER A 98 -7.52 -1.05 3.20
C SER A 98 -7.60 -2.05 2.04
N TYR A 99 -7.11 -3.25 2.27
CA TYR A 99 -7.28 -4.39 1.36
C TYR A 99 -8.43 -5.31 1.80
N VAL A 100 -9.16 -4.94 2.85
CA VAL A 100 -10.25 -5.72 3.45
C VAL A 100 -11.62 -5.09 3.16
N SER A 101 -11.83 -3.82 3.54
CA SER A 101 -13.13 -3.16 3.39
C SER A 101 -13.05 -1.63 3.38
N ILE A 102 -14.13 -0.99 2.94
CA ILE A 102 -14.30 0.47 3.02
C ILE A 102 -14.36 0.93 4.50
N GLU A 103 -14.99 0.13 5.35
CA GLU A 103 -15.11 0.38 6.78
C GLU A 103 -13.73 0.42 7.43
N ASN A 104 -12.87 -0.53 7.08
CA ASN A 104 -11.48 -0.58 7.54
C ASN A 104 -10.64 0.58 6.98
N ALA A 105 -10.80 0.93 5.72
CA ALA A 105 -10.14 2.11 5.16
C ALA A 105 -10.52 3.40 5.93
N ARG A 106 -11.78 3.51 6.32
CA ARG A 106 -12.28 4.61 7.15
C ARG A 106 -11.72 4.57 8.57
N LEU A 107 -11.65 3.37 9.15
CA LEU A 107 -11.09 3.15 10.48
C LEU A 107 -9.60 3.52 10.50
N ASN A 108 -8.82 3.05 9.53
CA ASN A 108 -7.40 3.38 9.39
C ASN A 108 -7.19 4.89 9.30
N MET A 109 -7.91 5.57 8.40
CA MET A 109 -7.81 7.02 8.25
C MET A 109 -8.14 7.79 9.53
N ASN A 110 -9.20 7.38 10.24
CA ASN A 110 -9.62 8.10 11.44
C ASN A 110 -8.69 7.85 12.64
N THR A 111 -8.06 6.67 12.69
CA THR A 111 -7.13 6.29 13.76
C THR A 111 -5.76 6.93 13.53
N GLU A 112 -5.21 6.84 12.32
CA GLU A 112 -3.86 7.30 12.02
C GLU A 112 -3.80 8.80 11.72
N GLN A 113 -4.88 9.36 11.15
CA GLN A 113 -4.98 10.77 10.76
C GLN A 113 -6.30 11.38 11.24
N PRO A 114 -6.50 11.56 12.55
CA PRO A 114 -7.77 12.07 13.11
C PRO A 114 -8.11 13.50 12.67
N GLY A 115 -7.10 14.33 12.37
CA GLY A 115 -7.25 15.72 11.96
C GLY A 115 -6.77 16.01 10.55
N PHE A 116 -6.79 17.31 10.20
CA PHE A 116 -6.08 17.89 9.05
C PHE A 116 -4.94 18.74 9.61
N ASP A 117 -3.71 18.28 9.47
CA ASP A 117 -2.50 18.95 9.91
C ASP A 117 -1.30 18.28 9.23
N PHE A 118 -1.03 18.71 8.02
CA PHE A 118 0.05 18.16 7.19
C PHE A 118 1.42 18.25 7.89
N ASP A 119 1.71 19.38 8.53
CA ASP A 119 3.01 19.58 9.16
C ASP A 119 3.23 18.68 10.37
N LYS A 120 2.18 18.41 11.14
CA LYS A 120 2.22 17.43 12.23
C LYS A 120 2.50 16.03 11.72
N VAL A 121 1.80 15.60 10.65
CA VAL A 121 2.02 14.28 10.03
C VAL A 121 3.44 14.17 9.48
N ARG A 122 3.93 15.19 8.76
CA ARG A 122 5.29 15.24 8.25
C ARG A 122 6.34 15.15 9.37
N THR A 123 6.15 15.89 10.45
CA THR A 123 7.05 15.88 11.61
C THR A 123 7.05 14.51 12.30
N ALA A 124 5.89 13.90 12.50
CA ALA A 124 5.77 12.55 13.07
C ALA A 124 6.49 11.51 12.20
N ALA A 125 6.27 11.53 10.89
CA ALA A 125 6.94 10.64 9.94
C ALA A 125 8.47 10.82 9.97
N SER A 126 8.95 12.07 9.96
CA SER A 126 10.38 12.37 10.07
C SER A 126 10.99 11.82 11.37
N THR A 127 10.28 11.96 12.48
CA THR A 127 10.73 11.45 13.78
C THR A 127 10.83 9.93 13.78
N MET A 128 9.84 9.24 13.22
CA MET A 128 9.85 7.77 13.10
C MET A 128 11.01 7.28 12.24
N TRP A 129 11.21 7.87 11.06
CA TRP A 129 12.33 7.55 10.18
C TRP A 129 13.70 7.79 10.84
N ASN A 130 13.87 8.94 11.50
CA ASN A 130 15.11 9.25 12.21
C ASN A 130 15.37 8.25 13.34
N LYS A 131 14.36 7.82 14.08
CA LYS A 131 14.49 6.78 15.11
C LYS A 131 15.03 5.47 14.52
N ASP A 132 14.48 5.02 13.41
CA ASP A 132 14.88 3.77 12.79
C ASP A 132 16.28 3.88 12.14
N LEU A 133 16.55 4.94 11.40
CA LEU A 133 17.84 5.16 10.74
C LEU A 133 18.99 5.39 11.75
N SER A 134 18.72 5.98 12.90
CA SER A 134 19.72 6.24 13.94
C SER A 134 20.22 5.00 14.68
N LYS A 135 19.68 3.81 14.39
CA LYS A 135 20.21 2.54 14.92
C LYS A 135 21.66 2.29 14.50
N VAL A 136 22.07 2.82 13.37
CA VAL A 136 23.46 2.83 12.93
C VAL A 136 23.92 4.28 12.78
N GLN A 137 24.95 4.64 13.52
CA GLN A 137 25.56 5.97 13.44
C GLN A 137 26.95 5.86 12.83
N VAL A 138 27.19 6.63 11.76
CA VAL A 138 28.46 6.64 11.05
C VAL A 138 29.17 7.97 11.24
N GLU A 139 30.46 7.92 11.51
CA GLU A 139 31.33 9.08 11.66
C GLU A 139 32.42 9.07 10.57
N GLY A 140 33.02 10.24 10.32
CA GLY A 140 34.00 10.40 9.24
C GLY A 140 33.35 10.46 7.86
N GLY A 141 34.16 10.33 6.81
CA GLY A 141 33.73 10.39 5.42
C GLY A 141 33.20 11.74 4.96
N THR A 142 32.83 11.83 3.70
CA THR A 142 32.21 12.99 3.09
C THR A 142 30.72 13.04 3.35
N LYS A 143 30.08 14.18 3.05
CA LYS A 143 28.62 14.30 3.10
C LYS A 143 27.94 13.33 2.14
N ASP A 144 28.50 13.13 0.95
CA ASP A 144 27.93 12.27 -0.09
C ASP A 144 28.00 10.78 0.32
N GLU A 145 29.11 10.34 0.92
CA GLU A 145 29.22 8.98 1.46
C GLU A 145 28.20 8.70 2.56
N LYS A 146 27.99 9.66 3.47
CA LYS A 146 26.94 9.55 4.51
C LYS A 146 25.54 9.52 3.88
N THR A 147 25.29 10.34 2.85
CA THR A 147 24.01 10.34 2.14
C THR A 147 23.75 8.99 1.48
N ILE A 148 24.75 8.42 0.81
CA ILE A 148 24.67 7.09 0.19
C ILE A 148 24.37 6.02 1.24
N PHE A 149 25.09 6.03 2.36
CA PHE A 149 24.88 5.08 3.45
C PHE A 149 23.46 5.14 4.01
N TYR A 150 22.96 6.30 4.40
CA TYR A 150 21.62 6.43 4.96
C TYR A 150 20.50 6.22 3.92
N THR A 151 20.75 6.48 2.64
CA THR A 151 19.85 6.10 1.55
C THR A 151 19.74 4.58 1.45
N GLY A 152 20.85 3.87 1.56
CA GLY A 152 20.86 2.40 1.63
C GLY A 152 20.06 1.87 2.82
N MET A 153 20.26 2.45 4.01
CA MET A 153 19.49 2.11 5.21
C MET A 153 17.99 2.39 5.04
N TYR A 154 17.62 3.49 4.40
CA TYR A 154 16.24 3.82 4.08
C TYR A 154 15.63 2.77 3.15
N HIS A 155 16.34 2.39 2.07
CA HIS A 155 15.87 1.35 1.13
C HIS A 155 15.67 0.00 1.80
N LEU A 156 16.50 -0.37 2.78
CA LEU A 156 16.34 -1.59 3.57
C LEU A 156 14.97 -1.68 4.28
N LEU A 157 14.38 -0.54 4.62
CA LEU A 157 13.15 -0.45 5.40
C LEU A 157 11.89 -0.17 4.58
N ILE A 158 12.00 0.06 3.26
CA ILE A 158 10.85 0.35 2.40
C ILE A 158 9.94 -0.88 2.25
N HIS A 159 10.54 -2.06 2.12
CA HIS A 159 9.83 -3.33 1.97
C HIS A 159 10.36 -4.38 2.96
N PRO A 160 9.54 -5.34 3.38
CA PRO A 160 8.11 -5.51 3.13
C PRO A 160 7.24 -4.49 3.86
N ASN A 161 6.01 -4.31 3.37
CA ASN A 161 5.03 -3.38 3.95
C ASN A 161 4.10 -4.09 4.93
N ILE A 162 3.51 -3.34 5.86
CA ILE A 162 2.41 -3.82 6.70
C ILE A 162 1.15 -3.95 5.85
N LEU A 163 0.46 -5.10 5.96
CA LEU A 163 -0.74 -5.43 5.22
C LEU A 163 -2.02 -5.29 6.05
N GLN A 164 -1.94 -5.58 7.36
CA GLN A 164 -3.12 -5.51 8.21
C GLN A 164 -3.61 -4.07 8.42
N ASP A 165 -4.91 -3.96 8.62
CA ASP A 165 -5.57 -2.76 9.09
C ASP A 165 -5.32 -2.53 10.59
N VAL A 166 -5.66 -1.35 11.11
CA VAL A 166 -5.42 -0.98 12.52
C VAL A 166 -6.18 -1.86 13.51
N ASN A 167 -7.21 -2.58 13.06
CA ASN A 167 -7.93 -3.57 13.85
C ASN A 167 -7.34 -4.98 13.76
N GLY A 168 -6.22 -5.15 13.04
CA GLY A 168 -5.54 -6.44 12.85
C GLY A 168 -6.08 -7.31 11.71
N GLU A 169 -7.11 -6.88 11.00
CA GLU A 169 -7.65 -7.63 9.86
C GLU A 169 -6.77 -7.50 8.61
N TYR A 170 -6.64 -8.60 7.85
CA TYR A 170 -5.88 -8.64 6.61
C TYR A 170 -6.46 -9.66 5.61
N PRO A 171 -6.25 -9.51 4.29
CA PRO A 171 -6.61 -10.55 3.31
C PRO A 171 -5.66 -11.75 3.44
N MET A 172 -6.23 -12.94 3.65
CA MET A 172 -5.48 -14.20 3.72
C MET A 172 -4.87 -14.56 2.36
N MET A 173 -3.75 -15.27 2.41
CA MET A 173 -3.00 -15.72 1.23
C MET A 173 -3.88 -16.56 0.30
N GLU A 174 -3.86 -16.23 -1.02
CA GLU A 174 -4.60 -16.90 -2.10
C GLU A 174 -6.10 -17.12 -1.81
N SER A 175 -6.70 -16.25 -1.01
CA SER A 175 -8.07 -16.39 -0.53
C SER A 175 -8.83 -15.06 -0.60
N LEU A 176 -10.16 -15.14 -0.54
CA LEU A 176 -11.05 -14.01 -0.29
C LEU A 176 -11.42 -13.88 1.20
N LYS A 177 -10.89 -14.76 2.04
CA LYS A 177 -11.14 -14.73 3.49
C LYS A 177 -10.33 -13.63 4.14
N VAL A 178 -10.84 -13.13 5.25
CA VAL A 178 -10.18 -12.16 6.12
C VAL A 178 -9.59 -12.92 7.30
N GLY A 179 -8.28 -12.72 7.52
CA GLY A 179 -7.57 -13.17 8.70
C GLY A 179 -7.47 -12.05 9.73
N HIS A 180 -7.01 -12.39 10.92
CA HIS A 180 -6.76 -11.43 12.00
C HIS A 180 -5.44 -11.76 12.69
N THR A 181 -4.65 -10.72 12.96
CA THR A 181 -3.40 -10.80 13.70
C THR A 181 -3.38 -9.84 14.88
N THR A 182 -2.64 -10.20 15.92
CA THR A 182 -2.29 -9.29 17.04
C THR A 182 -0.89 -8.71 16.89
N GLY A 183 -0.11 -9.19 15.90
CA GLY A 183 1.23 -8.72 15.56
C GLY A 183 1.21 -7.99 14.22
N ASN A 184 2.37 -7.96 13.56
CA ASN A 184 2.48 -7.37 12.23
C ASN A 184 2.39 -8.45 11.15
N ARG A 185 1.47 -8.25 10.20
CA ARG A 185 1.36 -9.03 8.97
C ARG A 185 2.00 -8.22 7.84
N TYR A 186 3.01 -8.79 7.21
CA TYR A 186 3.73 -8.15 6.12
C TYR A 186 3.29 -8.64 4.73
N THR A 187 3.59 -7.84 3.72
CA THR A 187 3.37 -8.12 2.29
C THR A 187 4.44 -7.44 1.44
N VAL A 188 4.45 -7.73 0.15
CA VAL A 188 5.43 -7.25 -0.84
C VAL A 188 6.80 -7.87 -0.55
N PHE A 189 6.86 -9.18 -0.78
CA PHE A 189 8.08 -9.96 -0.60
C PHE A 189 8.79 -10.19 -1.93
N SER A 190 10.01 -9.67 -2.05
CA SER A 190 10.97 -10.01 -3.08
C SER A 190 12.06 -10.90 -2.49
N LEU A 191 11.68 -12.11 -2.05
CA LEU A 191 12.56 -12.97 -1.25
C LEU A 191 13.78 -13.44 -2.04
N TRP A 192 13.65 -13.62 -3.35
CA TRP A 192 14.76 -13.98 -4.21
C TRP A 192 15.92 -12.97 -4.16
N ASP A 193 15.59 -11.68 -3.99
CA ASP A 193 16.58 -10.61 -3.86
C ASP A 193 17.08 -10.46 -2.41
N THR A 194 16.19 -10.58 -1.44
CA THR A 194 16.45 -10.15 -0.06
C THR A 194 17.02 -11.24 0.85
N TYR A 195 16.87 -12.52 0.52
CA TYR A 195 17.36 -13.62 1.36
C TYR A 195 18.89 -13.63 1.52
N ARG A 196 19.62 -13.04 0.58
CA ARG A 196 21.09 -13.13 0.52
C ARG A 196 21.80 -12.38 1.63
N ASN A 197 21.37 -11.15 1.90
CA ASN A 197 22.04 -10.27 2.88
C ASN A 197 21.08 -9.34 3.63
N VAL A 198 19.92 -9.00 3.07
CA VAL A 198 18.94 -8.13 3.76
C VAL A 198 18.37 -8.85 4.99
N SER A 199 18.05 -10.15 4.88
CA SER A 199 17.56 -10.96 6.01
C SER A 199 18.53 -10.93 7.18
N THR A 200 19.80 -11.25 6.93
CA THR A 200 20.86 -11.24 7.95
C THR A 200 21.05 -9.86 8.60
N LEU A 201 21.01 -8.80 7.78
CA LEU A 201 21.12 -7.43 8.28
C LEU A 201 19.88 -7.03 9.12
N MET A 202 18.68 -7.46 8.72
CA MET A 202 17.46 -7.26 9.49
C MET A 202 17.50 -8.00 10.83
N THR A 203 18.02 -9.22 10.87
CA THR A 203 18.22 -9.99 12.09
C THR A 203 19.14 -9.24 13.07
N LEU A 204 20.19 -8.60 12.55
CA LEU A 204 21.14 -7.83 13.37
C LEU A 204 20.55 -6.52 13.89
N LEU A 205 19.89 -5.73 13.03
CA LEU A 205 19.49 -4.37 13.35
C LEU A 205 18.03 -4.26 13.82
N TYR A 206 17.15 -5.15 13.33
CA TYR A 206 15.71 -5.09 13.57
C TYR A 206 15.13 -6.48 13.87
N PRO A 207 15.64 -7.20 14.90
CA PRO A 207 15.29 -8.60 15.18
C PRO A 207 13.79 -8.82 15.41
N GLU A 208 13.10 -7.89 16.05
CA GLU A 208 11.65 -8.01 16.28
C GLU A 208 10.87 -7.94 14.94
N ARG A 209 11.25 -7.01 14.05
CA ARG A 209 10.66 -6.92 12.71
C ARG A 209 10.95 -8.17 11.89
N GLN A 210 12.16 -8.69 11.97
CA GLN A 210 12.55 -9.93 11.29
C GLN A 210 11.71 -11.13 11.77
N LEU A 211 11.49 -11.25 13.06
CA LEU A 211 10.61 -12.29 13.62
C LEU A 211 9.16 -12.17 13.13
N ASP A 212 8.62 -10.96 13.04
CA ASP A 212 7.27 -10.74 12.52
C ASP A 212 7.17 -11.06 11.02
N ILE A 213 8.24 -10.79 10.25
CA ILE A 213 8.34 -11.18 8.84
C ILE A 213 8.33 -12.72 8.71
N ILE A 214 9.12 -13.42 9.53
CA ILE A 214 9.17 -14.89 9.54
C ILE A 214 7.80 -15.47 9.95
N ARG A 215 7.17 -14.94 11.00
CA ARG A 215 5.80 -15.34 11.39
C ARG A 215 4.80 -15.16 10.26
N THR A 216 4.88 -14.03 9.55
CA THR A 216 4.07 -13.78 8.36
C THR A 216 4.23 -14.88 7.30
N MET A 217 5.46 -15.28 6.97
CA MET A 217 5.71 -16.34 5.99
C MET A 217 5.15 -17.69 6.45
N LEU A 218 5.29 -18.01 7.75
CA LEU A 218 4.73 -19.24 8.31
C LEU A 218 3.20 -19.22 8.34
N ASP A 219 2.58 -18.07 8.56
CA ASP A 219 1.13 -17.94 8.48
C ASP A 219 0.64 -18.06 7.02
N MET A 220 1.35 -17.52 6.05
CA MET A 220 1.08 -17.74 4.63
C MET A 220 1.11 -19.25 4.27
N TYR A 221 2.10 -19.98 4.80
CA TYR A 221 2.14 -21.44 4.65
C TYR A 221 0.92 -22.14 5.26
N ARG A 222 0.48 -21.72 6.44
CA ARG A 222 -0.74 -22.30 7.09
C ARG A 222 -2.01 -21.99 6.32
N GLU A 223 -2.05 -20.86 5.63
CA GLU A 223 -3.23 -20.39 4.88
C GLU A 223 -3.39 -21.08 3.53
N ASN A 224 -2.30 -21.37 2.81
CA ASN A 224 -2.35 -21.88 1.43
C ASN A 224 -1.51 -23.13 1.15
N GLY A 225 -0.69 -23.60 2.12
CA GLY A 225 0.13 -24.81 1.99
C GLY A 225 1.52 -24.63 1.42
N TRP A 226 1.94 -23.40 1.09
CA TRP A 226 3.31 -23.09 0.64
C TRP A 226 3.87 -21.82 1.26
N LEU A 227 5.18 -21.79 1.36
CA LEU A 227 5.91 -20.57 1.72
C LEU A 227 5.91 -19.58 0.54
N PRO A 228 5.86 -18.26 0.81
CA PRO A 228 5.89 -17.27 -0.26
C PRO A 228 7.23 -17.26 -0.99
N LYS A 229 7.20 -16.87 -2.27
CA LYS A 229 8.38 -16.66 -3.10
C LYS A 229 8.50 -15.19 -3.49
N TRP A 230 7.47 -14.66 -4.12
CA TRP A 230 7.34 -13.27 -4.56
C TRP A 230 5.91 -12.77 -4.37
N GLU A 231 5.50 -12.76 -3.13
CA GLU A 231 4.12 -12.45 -2.72
C GLU A 231 3.85 -10.94 -2.80
N LEU A 232 2.71 -10.57 -3.33
CA LEU A 232 2.18 -9.22 -3.37
C LEU A 232 0.71 -9.21 -2.92
N TYR A 233 0.44 -8.54 -1.80
CA TYR A 233 -0.92 -8.28 -1.27
C TYR A 233 -1.78 -9.55 -1.10
N GLY A 234 -1.18 -10.61 -0.56
CA GLY A 234 -1.84 -11.90 -0.35
C GLY A 234 -1.93 -12.76 -1.62
N ARG A 235 -1.16 -12.45 -2.66
CA ARG A 235 -1.11 -13.22 -3.91
C ARG A 235 0.31 -13.58 -4.28
N GLU A 236 0.54 -14.85 -4.57
CA GLU A 236 1.83 -15.29 -5.08
C GLU A 236 1.94 -14.99 -6.59
N THR A 237 3.04 -14.39 -7.00
CA THR A 237 3.27 -14.08 -8.42
C THR A 237 3.94 -15.20 -9.18
N PHE A 238 4.55 -16.17 -8.48
CA PHE A 238 5.39 -17.24 -9.02
C PHE A 238 6.59 -16.74 -9.84
N THR A 239 7.03 -15.53 -9.56
CA THR A 239 8.20 -14.94 -10.18
C THR A 239 9.48 -15.52 -9.57
N MET A 240 10.53 -15.63 -10.38
CA MET A 240 11.83 -16.19 -10.02
C MET A 240 11.79 -17.68 -9.63
N GLU A 241 12.98 -18.27 -9.47
CA GLU A 241 13.15 -19.69 -9.20
C GLU A 241 13.61 -19.95 -7.76
N GLY A 242 13.53 -21.22 -7.34
CA GLY A 242 13.95 -21.68 -6.03
C GLY A 242 12.95 -21.38 -4.91
N ASP A 243 13.36 -21.67 -3.68
CA ASP A 243 12.58 -21.51 -2.46
C ASP A 243 13.29 -20.57 -1.47
N PRO A 244 13.35 -19.27 -1.78
CA PRO A 244 14.15 -18.30 -1.02
C PRO A 244 13.61 -18.05 0.41
N SER A 245 12.38 -18.44 0.70
CA SER A 245 11.82 -18.38 2.06
C SER A 245 12.55 -19.29 3.03
N ILE A 246 13.05 -20.45 2.57
CA ILE A 246 13.71 -21.43 3.45
C ILE A 246 14.98 -20.84 4.06
N PRO A 247 15.97 -20.38 3.26
CA PRO A 247 17.14 -19.74 3.85
C PRO A 247 16.80 -18.47 4.63
N TYR A 248 15.78 -17.70 4.21
CA TYR A 248 15.35 -16.51 4.94
C TYR A 248 14.86 -16.82 6.36
N ILE A 249 14.18 -17.96 6.56
CA ILE A 249 13.62 -18.38 7.85
C ILE A 249 14.69 -19.03 8.74
N VAL A 250 15.64 -19.74 8.13
CA VAL A 250 16.65 -20.53 8.86
C VAL A 250 17.84 -19.68 9.30
N ASP A 251 18.18 -18.63 8.56
CA ASP A 251 19.31 -17.72 8.81
C ASP A 251 18.99 -16.74 9.98
#